data_e681f60c8d5b7d6cc3d52f997d26ecc2
#
_entry.id   e681f60c8d5b7d6cc3d52f997d26ecc2
#
_cell.length_a   1.000
_cell.length_b   1.000
_cell.length_c   1.000
_cell.angle_alpha   90.00
_cell.angle_beta   90.00
_cell.angle_gamma   90.00
#
_symmetry.space_group_name_H-M   'P 1'
#
loop_
_entity.id
_entity.type
_entity.pdbx_description
1 polymer ?
#
loop_
_entity_poly.entity_id
_entity_poly.type
_entity_poly.pdbx_seq_one_letter_code
_entity_poly.pdbx_strand_id
1 'polypeptide(L)'
;MSNHFHLLLHAKDDTVGNIVKRIASSYVYYFNRKYGRDGHLFKERFRSEPCEDWAYFVTLLRYIHQNPVKAGMVNRVSEYEFTSWHEYLGGADFFPLCNVNAVLGRISMDELTALVDAPLDNDVCCIEYEEERERSMSDDCVMLSLKDEFGITDGQQIQKLSKEERDVILAALLRRHAGVRQLQRLTGIGKNIISNVSKTIF
;
A
#
# COMPACT_ATOMS: atom_id res chain seq x y z
N MET A 1 -5.66 -7.10 8.41
CA MET A 1 -6.13 -5.71 8.19
C MET A 1 -7.39 -5.74 7.34
N SER A 2 -8.20 -4.69 7.32
CA SER A 2 -9.47 -4.68 6.56
C SER A 2 -9.30 -4.60 5.04
N ASN A 3 -8.22 -4.01 4.54
CA ASN A 3 -8.01 -3.68 3.13
C ASN A 3 -6.63 -4.03 2.58
N HIS A 4 -5.73 -4.58 3.39
CA HIS A 4 -4.40 -5.03 3.01
C HIS A 4 -3.92 -6.15 3.92
N PHE A 5 -2.84 -6.80 3.55
CA PHE A 5 -2.20 -7.84 4.36
C PHE A 5 -0.67 -7.70 4.30
N HIS A 6 -0.02 -8.17 5.34
CA HIS A 6 1.42 -8.24 5.44
C HIS A 6 1.86 -9.69 5.42
N LEU A 7 2.94 -9.98 4.69
CA LEU A 7 3.54 -11.31 4.62
C LEU A 7 5.04 -11.19 4.87
N LEU A 8 5.56 -12.06 5.73
CA LEU A 8 6.99 -12.30 5.87
C LEU A 8 7.28 -13.60 5.13
N LEU A 9 7.99 -13.52 4.00
CA LEU A 9 8.19 -14.64 3.08
C LEU A 9 9.67 -15.01 2.98
N HIS A 10 9.93 -16.33 3.01
CA HIS A 10 11.21 -16.89 2.61
C HIS A 10 11.05 -17.55 1.23
N ALA A 11 11.47 -16.86 0.18
CA ALA A 11 11.47 -17.37 -1.17
C ALA A 11 12.71 -18.26 -1.38
N LYS A 12 12.52 -19.56 -1.66
CA LYS A 12 13.61 -20.52 -1.94
C LYS A 12 13.89 -20.61 -3.43
N ASP A 13 12.94 -21.24 -4.16
CA ASP A 13 13.10 -21.63 -5.56
C ASP A 13 12.29 -20.75 -6.53
N ASP A 14 11.62 -19.75 -6.02
CA ASP A 14 10.78 -18.84 -6.81
C ASP A 14 10.97 -17.39 -6.38
N THR A 15 10.60 -16.46 -7.24
CA THR A 15 10.68 -15.03 -6.91
C THR A 15 9.49 -14.61 -6.05
N VAL A 16 9.69 -13.64 -5.15
CA VAL A 16 8.61 -13.04 -4.36
C VAL A 16 7.46 -12.59 -5.27
N GLY A 17 7.78 -12.01 -6.44
CA GLY A 17 6.80 -11.58 -7.43
C GLY A 17 5.90 -12.70 -7.92
N ASN A 18 6.46 -13.88 -8.23
CA ASN A 18 5.69 -15.04 -8.67
C ASN A 18 4.85 -15.63 -7.55
N ILE A 19 5.39 -15.70 -6.33
CA ILE A 19 4.67 -16.20 -5.16
C ILE A 19 3.44 -15.32 -4.91
N VAL A 20 3.62 -14.01 -4.78
CA VAL A 20 2.53 -13.06 -4.51
C VAL A 20 1.52 -13.04 -5.66
N LYS A 21 1.99 -13.11 -6.93
CA LYS A 21 1.09 -13.21 -8.09
C LYS A 21 0.17 -14.42 -8.00
N ARG A 22 0.68 -15.60 -7.64
CA ARG A 22 -0.13 -16.81 -7.49
C ARG A 22 -1.17 -16.69 -6.38
N ILE A 23 -0.75 -16.22 -5.20
CA ILE A 23 -1.65 -15.98 -4.05
C ILE A 23 -2.75 -14.98 -4.43
N ALA A 24 -2.36 -13.82 -4.96
CA ALA A 24 -3.29 -12.76 -5.32
C ALA A 24 -4.27 -13.20 -6.41
N SER A 25 -3.80 -13.88 -7.47
CA SER A 25 -4.68 -14.35 -8.56
C SER A 25 -5.69 -15.39 -8.08
N SER A 26 -5.27 -16.31 -7.22
CA SER A 26 -6.16 -17.31 -6.62
C SER A 26 -7.24 -16.65 -5.75
N TYR A 27 -6.84 -15.66 -4.94
CA TYR A 27 -7.77 -14.93 -4.08
C TYR A 27 -8.75 -14.07 -4.88
N VAL A 28 -8.28 -13.37 -5.93
CA VAL A 28 -9.15 -12.58 -6.82
C VAL A 28 -10.20 -13.46 -7.48
N TYR A 29 -9.80 -14.64 -7.98
CA TYR A 29 -10.74 -15.59 -8.57
C TYR A 29 -11.80 -16.04 -7.57
N TYR A 30 -11.39 -16.45 -6.36
CA TYR A 30 -12.30 -16.83 -5.28
C TYR A 30 -13.26 -15.70 -4.91
N PHE A 31 -12.71 -14.50 -4.68
CA PHE A 31 -13.47 -13.33 -4.25
C PHE A 31 -14.52 -12.91 -5.29
N ASN A 32 -14.09 -12.79 -6.55
CA ASN A 32 -14.98 -12.40 -7.64
C ASN A 32 -16.11 -13.40 -7.81
N ARG A 33 -15.79 -14.71 -7.77
CA ARG A 33 -16.81 -15.76 -7.84
C ARG A 33 -17.79 -15.70 -6.65
N LYS A 34 -17.28 -15.52 -5.44
CA LYS A 34 -18.09 -15.49 -4.22
C LYS A 34 -19.08 -14.32 -4.20
N TYR A 35 -18.66 -13.17 -4.70
CA TYR A 35 -19.43 -11.93 -4.64
C TYR A 35 -20.03 -11.48 -5.98
N GLY A 36 -19.99 -12.34 -7.02
CA GLY A 36 -20.54 -12.04 -8.35
C GLY A 36 -19.91 -10.79 -8.99
N ARG A 37 -18.59 -10.60 -8.82
CA ARG A 37 -17.86 -9.43 -9.32
C ARG A 37 -16.91 -9.83 -10.44
N ASP A 38 -16.58 -8.83 -11.26
CA ASP A 38 -15.54 -8.90 -12.29
C ASP A 38 -14.48 -7.82 -12.07
N GLY A 39 -13.30 -8.03 -12.66
CA GLY A 39 -12.23 -7.05 -12.67
C GLY A 39 -11.26 -7.12 -11.50
N HIS A 40 -10.54 -6.03 -11.28
CA HIS A 40 -9.45 -5.96 -10.31
C HIS A 40 -9.97 -5.87 -8.87
N LEU A 41 -9.34 -6.62 -7.97
CA LEU A 41 -9.55 -6.54 -6.52
C LEU A 41 -8.46 -5.69 -5.86
N PHE A 42 -7.21 -5.92 -6.24
CA PHE A 42 -6.09 -5.15 -5.71
C PHE A 42 -5.89 -3.85 -6.48
N LYS A 43 -5.75 -2.75 -5.76
CA LYS A 43 -5.60 -1.40 -6.33
C LYS A 43 -4.25 -1.23 -7.01
N GLU A 44 -3.18 -1.75 -6.39
CA GLU A 44 -1.80 -1.59 -6.82
C GLU A 44 -1.00 -2.90 -6.73
N ARG A 45 0.23 -2.87 -7.21
CA ARG A 45 1.18 -3.96 -7.00
C ARG A 45 1.59 -4.02 -5.54
N PHE A 46 1.99 -5.21 -5.09
CA PHE A 46 2.60 -5.39 -3.78
C PHE A 46 3.91 -4.60 -3.68
N ARG A 47 4.26 -4.22 -2.47
CA ARG A 47 5.57 -3.69 -2.13
C ARG A 47 6.34 -4.76 -1.37
N SER A 48 7.64 -4.79 -1.53
CA SER A 48 8.50 -5.71 -0.80
C SER A 48 9.82 -5.03 -0.48
N GLU A 49 10.37 -5.35 0.69
CA GLU A 49 11.71 -5.00 1.06
C GLU A 49 12.44 -6.27 1.57
N PRO A 50 13.76 -6.35 1.42
CA PRO A 50 14.53 -7.46 1.91
C PRO A 50 14.65 -7.38 3.45
N CYS A 51 14.57 -8.56 4.08
CA CYS A 51 14.87 -8.73 5.50
C CYS A 51 16.22 -9.46 5.60
N GLU A 52 17.29 -8.73 5.89
CA GLU A 52 18.65 -9.23 5.76
C GLU A 52 19.22 -9.75 7.08
N ASP A 53 18.69 -9.32 8.22
CA ASP A 53 19.20 -9.70 9.53
C ASP A 53 18.10 -10.12 10.51
N TRP A 54 18.52 -10.76 11.59
CA TRP A 54 17.61 -11.28 12.60
C TRP A 54 16.94 -10.19 13.43
N ALA A 55 17.61 -9.11 13.73
CA ALA A 55 17.05 -8.03 14.54
C ALA A 55 15.90 -7.35 13.77
N TYR A 56 16.10 -7.10 12.49
CA TYR A 56 15.06 -6.58 11.61
C TYR A 56 13.91 -7.57 11.42
N PHE A 57 14.22 -8.86 11.28
CA PHE A 57 13.20 -9.92 11.22
C PHE A 57 12.28 -9.90 12.44
N VAL A 58 12.84 -9.82 13.65
CA VAL A 58 12.05 -9.74 14.88
C VAL A 58 11.21 -8.47 14.93
N THR A 59 11.75 -7.36 14.47
CA THR A 59 11.02 -6.09 14.36
C THR A 59 9.83 -6.21 13.42
N LEU A 60 10.02 -6.80 12.22
CA LEU A 60 8.94 -7.07 11.28
C LEU A 60 7.88 -8.02 11.84
N LEU A 61 8.31 -9.07 12.53
CA LEU A 61 7.41 -10.03 13.16
C LEU A 61 6.51 -9.35 14.19
N ARG A 62 7.09 -8.51 15.05
CA ARG A 62 6.35 -7.70 16.02
C ARG A 62 5.39 -6.74 15.32
N TYR A 63 5.88 -6.00 14.34
CA TYR A 63 5.09 -5.05 13.56
C TYR A 63 3.85 -5.71 12.93
N ILE A 64 4.01 -6.85 12.26
CA ILE A 64 2.91 -7.57 11.61
C ILE A 64 1.84 -7.98 12.63
N HIS A 65 2.25 -8.53 13.76
CA HIS A 65 1.29 -9.00 14.76
C HIS A 65 0.64 -7.87 15.56
N GLN A 66 1.34 -6.75 15.79
CA GLN A 66 0.79 -5.59 16.50
C GLN A 66 -0.09 -4.69 15.62
N ASN A 67 -0.01 -4.82 14.30
CA ASN A 67 -0.73 -3.95 13.38
C ASN A 67 -2.25 -3.87 13.64
N PRO A 68 -2.97 -5.00 13.86
CA PRO A 68 -4.40 -4.95 14.20
C PRO A 68 -4.69 -4.24 15.54
N VAL A 69 -3.78 -4.34 16.51
CA VAL A 69 -3.90 -3.64 17.81
C VAL A 69 -3.69 -2.14 17.61
N LYS A 70 -2.62 -1.74 16.91
CA LYS A 70 -2.36 -0.33 16.55
C LYS A 70 -3.51 0.30 15.76
N ALA A 71 -4.15 -0.47 14.89
CA ALA A 71 -5.33 -0.04 14.13
C ALA A 71 -6.64 -0.01 14.94
N GLY A 72 -6.60 -0.35 16.24
CA GLY A 72 -7.78 -0.38 17.10
C GLY A 72 -8.83 -1.43 16.72
N MET A 73 -8.42 -2.46 15.96
CA MET A 73 -9.33 -3.55 15.54
C MET A 73 -9.56 -4.56 16.66
N VAL A 74 -8.55 -4.77 17.50
CA VAL A 74 -8.55 -5.66 18.68
C VAL A 74 -7.72 -5.02 19.78
N ASN A 75 -7.89 -5.50 21.03
CA ASN A 75 -7.10 -5.00 22.17
C ASN A 75 -5.81 -5.79 22.38
N ARG A 76 -5.77 -7.03 21.93
CA ARG A 76 -4.60 -7.93 22.07
C ARG A 76 -4.33 -8.65 20.75
N VAL A 77 -3.07 -8.98 20.50
CA VAL A 77 -2.64 -9.72 19.30
C VAL A 77 -3.39 -11.05 19.14
N SER A 78 -3.62 -11.77 20.24
CA SER A 78 -4.31 -13.06 20.26
C SER A 78 -5.80 -13.00 19.90
N GLU A 79 -6.42 -11.82 19.88
CA GLU A 79 -7.83 -11.63 19.56
C GLU A 79 -8.08 -11.48 18.06
N TYR A 80 -7.01 -11.24 17.27
CA TYR A 80 -7.17 -11.05 15.83
C TYR A 80 -7.17 -12.39 15.08
N GLU A 81 -8.31 -12.76 14.50
CA GLU A 81 -8.52 -14.05 13.86
C GLU A 81 -7.58 -14.29 12.65
N PHE A 82 -7.32 -13.25 11.85
CA PHE A 82 -6.55 -13.36 10.61
C PHE A 82 -5.06 -13.08 10.82
N THR A 83 -4.45 -13.82 11.74
CA THR A 83 -3.02 -13.71 12.06
C THR A 83 -2.38 -15.07 12.20
N SER A 84 -1.09 -15.16 11.86
CA SER A 84 -0.26 -16.35 12.13
C SER A 84 0.05 -16.58 13.61
N TRP A 85 -0.33 -15.65 14.51
CA TRP A 85 -0.09 -15.79 15.94
C TRP A 85 -0.68 -17.07 16.51
N HIS A 86 -1.83 -17.50 16.02
CA HIS A 86 -2.48 -18.74 16.45
C HIS A 86 -1.64 -19.99 16.19
N GLU A 87 -0.83 -20.00 15.12
CA GLU A 87 0.07 -21.13 14.83
C GLU A 87 1.21 -21.21 15.86
N TYR A 88 1.71 -20.07 16.36
CA TYR A 88 2.69 -20.05 17.45
C TYR A 88 2.11 -20.58 18.77
N LEU A 89 0.83 -20.40 19.02
CA LEU A 89 0.11 -20.93 20.19
C LEU A 89 -0.30 -22.40 20.05
N GLY A 90 0.03 -23.06 18.93
CA GLY A 90 -0.33 -24.46 18.66
C GLY A 90 -1.77 -24.65 18.16
N GLY A 91 -2.44 -23.60 17.73
CA GLY A 91 -3.83 -23.58 17.26
C GLY A 91 -4.04 -23.70 15.76
N ALA A 92 -3.18 -24.39 15.02
CA ALA A 92 -3.35 -24.56 13.58
C ALA A 92 -4.47 -25.59 13.27
N ASP A 93 -5.61 -25.12 12.86
CA ASP A 93 -6.81 -25.95 12.63
C ASP A 93 -6.75 -26.85 11.40
N PHE A 94 -5.92 -26.59 10.38
CA PHE A 94 -5.93 -27.40 9.14
C PHE A 94 -4.56 -27.69 8.54
N PHE A 95 -3.80 -26.67 8.14
CA PHE A 95 -2.43 -26.80 7.63
C PHE A 95 -1.60 -25.66 8.18
N PRO A 96 -0.47 -25.94 8.84
CA PRO A 96 0.44 -24.89 9.27
C PRO A 96 0.94 -24.14 8.03
N LEU A 97 0.63 -22.86 7.95
CA LEU A 97 1.08 -21.98 6.86
C LEU A 97 2.45 -21.39 7.19
N CYS A 98 2.74 -21.25 8.49
CA CYS A 98 3.95 -20.60 8.96
C CYS A 98 5.01 -21.62 9.40
N ASN A 99 6.26 -21.31 9.10
CA ASN A 99 7.39 -22.03 9.64
C ASN A 99 7.72 -21.51 11.05
N VAL A 100 6.88 -21.84 12.03
CA VAL A 100 7.06 -21.41 13.42
C VAL A 100 8.42 -21.84 14.01
N ASN A 101 8.99 -22.96 13.56
CA ASN A 101 10.29 -23.46 14.00
C ASN A 101 11.45 -22.52 13.57
N ALA A 102 11.29 -21.75 12.51
CA ALA A 102 12.29 -20.76 12.12
C ALA A 102 12.48 -19.66 13.19
N VAL A 103 11.44 -19.42 13.98
CA VAL A 103 11.44 -18.46 15.09
C VAL A 103 11.71 -19.15 16.42
N LEU A 104 10.91 -20.18 16.76
CA LEU A 104 10.99 -20.87 18.04
C LEU A 104 12.27 -21.71 18.22
N GLY A 105 13.00 -21.97 17.15
CA GLY A 105 14.34 -22.54 17.20
C GLY A 105 15.42 -21.55 17.69
N ARG A 106 15.09 -20.25 17.80
CA ARG A 106 16.04 -19.18 18.20
C ARG A 106 15.63 -18.44 19.47
N ILE A 107 14.34 -18.32 19.74
CA ILE A 107 13.78 -17.67 20.93
C ILE A 107 12.67 -18.54 21.50
N SER A 108 12.48 -18.51 22.82
CA SER A 108 11.39 -19.22 23.49
C SER A 108 10.04 -18.56 23.22
N MET A 109 8.95 -19.30 23.43
CA MET A 109 7.59 -18.75 23.27
C MET A 109 7.32 -17.62 24.26
N ASP A 110 7.86 -17.70 25.49
CA ASP A 110 7.70 -16.66 26.51
C ASP A 110 8.40 -15.36 26.08
N GLU A 111 9.63 -15.46 25.56
CA GLU A 111 10.37 -14.32 25.01
C GLU A 111 9.65 -13.73 23.80
N LEU A 112 9.14 -14.57 22.88
CA LEU A 112 8.39 -14.11 21.73
C LEU A 112 7.12 -13.36 22.15
N THR A 113 6.39 -13.89 23.12
CA THR A 113 5.18 -13.26 23.65
C THR A 113 5.51 -11.91 24.28
N ALA A 114 6.54 -11.85 25.11
CA ALA A 114 6.98 -10.59 25.71
C ALA A 114 7.41 -9.56 24.67
N LEU A 115 8.10 -9.99 23.61
CA LEU A 115 8.51 -9.13 22.49
C LEU A 115 7.31 -8.59 21.68
N VAL A 116 6.32 -9.43 21.45
CA VAL A 116 5.12 -9.05 20.65
C VAL A 116 4.17 -8.20 21.48
N ASP A 117 4.06 -8.40 22.78
CA ASP A 117 3.22 -7.60 23.67
C ASP A 117 3.87 -6.25 24.06
N ALA A 118 5.21 -6.17 23.98
CA ALA A 118 5.90 -4.91 24.24
C ALA A 118 5.59 -3.88 23.15
N PRO A 119 5.20 -2.64 23.50
CA PRO A 119 4.89 -1.61 22.51
C PRO A 119 6.10 -1.38 21.59
N LEU A 120 5.83 -1.26 20.29
CA LEU A 120 6.83 -0.80 19.34
C LEU A 120 6.96 0.72 19.46
N ASP A 121 8.19 1.20 19.39
CA ASP A 121 8.45 2.64 19.27
C ASP A 121 7.74 3.18 18.02
N ASN A 122 7.20 4.39 18.11
CA ASN A 122 6.46 5.02 17.02
C ASN A 122 7.33 5.28 15.77
N ASP A 123 8.66 5.23 15.94
CA ASP A 123 9.63 5.45 14.86
C ASP A 123 9.97 4.19 14.06
N VAL A 124 9.40 3.03 14.40
CA VAL A 124 9.59 1.80 13.62
C VAL A 124 8.70 1.85 12.39
N CYS A 125 9.22 2.42 11.33
CA CYS A 125 8.67 2.38 9.98
C CYS A 125 9.12 1.08 9.29
N CYS A 126 8.27 0.05 9.32
CA CYS A 126 8.41 -1.10 8.43
C CYS A 126 7.41 -0.89 7.30
N ILE A 127 7.77 -0.96 6.05
CA ILE A 127 6.89 -0.75 4.86
C ILE A 127 5.50 -0.21 5.25
N GLU A 128 5.45 0.96 5.84
CA GLU A 128 4.17 1.60 6.07
C GLU A 128 3.59 1.85 4.70
N TYR A 129 2.38 1.43 4.52
CA TYR A 129 1.54 2.03 3.54
C TYR A 129 1.51 3.51 3.97
N GLU A 130 2.36 4.34 3.36
CA GLU A 130 2.10 5.75 3.35
C GLU A 130 0.70 5.90 2.79
N GLU A 131 -0.30 5.97 3.66
CA GLU A 131 -1.61 6.53 3.30
C GLU A 131 -1.46 8.00 2.90
N GLU A 132 -0.33 8.56 3.10
CA GLU A 132 0.23 9.76 2.51
C GLU A 132 0.98 9.49 1.20
N ARG A 133 0.46 8.72 0.29
CA ARG A 133 0.34 9.29 -1.04
C ARG A 133 -0.69 10.39 -0.85
N GLU A 134 -0.16 11.60 -0.67
CA GLU A 134 -0.86 12.86 -0.81
C GLU A 134 -2.01 12.59 -1.75
N ARG A 135 -3.22 12.68 -1.21
CA ARG A 135 -4.44 12.25 -1.89
C ARG A 135 -4.39 12.91 -3.24
N SER A 136 -4.29 12.14 -4.32
CA SER A 136 -4.33 12.72 -5.65
C SER A 136 -5.53 13.66 -5.65
N MET A 137 -5.32 14.91 -6.03
CA MET A 137 -6.37 15.91 -5.99
C MET A 137 -7.65 15.32 -6.56
N SER A 138 -8.79 15.51 -5.90
CA SER A 138 -10.06 15.15 -6.52
C SER A 138 -10.30 16.02 -7.74
N ASP A 139 -11.14 15.59 -8.65
CA ASP A 139 -11.51 16.40 -9.84
C ASP A 139 -12.03 17.77 -9.44
N ASP A 140 -12.86 17.81 -8.39
CA ASP A 140 -13.40 19.06 -7.86
C ASP A 140 -12.29 19.98 -7.32
N CYS A 141 -11.28 19.42 -6.63
CA CYS A 141 -10.13 20.19 -6.16
C CYS A 141 -9.28 20.73 -7.32
N VAL A 142 -9.09 19.95 -8.40
CA VAL A 142 -8.39 20.41 -9.59
C VAL A 142 -9.15 21.56 -10.26
N MET A 143 -10.47 21.42 -10.43
CA MET A 143 -11.30 22.45 -11.03
C MET A 143 -11.38 23.71 -10.17
N LEU A 144 -11.44 23.57 -8.84
CA LEU A 144 -11.41 24.69 -7.91
C LEU A 144 -10.09 25.45 -7.99
N SER A 145 -8.95 24.74 -7.99
CA SER A 145 -7.62 25.35 -8.14
C SER A 145 -7.48 26.08 -9.49
N LEU A 146 -8.00 25.50 -10.59
CA LEU A 146 -8.01 26.15 -11.89
C LEU A 146 -8.80 27.45 -11.89
N LYS A 147 -9.95 27.47 -11.21
CA LYS A 147 -10.80 28.63 -11.10
C LYS A 147 -10.20 29.73 -10.21
N ASP A 148 -9.78 29.37 -9.01
CA ASP A 148 -9.40 30.33 -7.96
C ASP A 148 -8.02 30.94 -8.20
N GLU A 149 -7.08 30.16 -8.78
CA GLU A 149 -5.70 30.62 -8.97
C GLU A 149 -5.41 31.11 -10.39
N PHE A 150 -6.09 30.52 -11.38
CA PHE A 150 -5.81 30.81 -12.79
C PHE A 150 -7.00 31.41 -13.55
N GLY A 151 -8.16 31.59 -12.88
CA GLY A 151 -9.37 32.15 -13.48
C GLY A 151 -10.00 31.24 -14.55
N ILE A 152 -9.65 29.95 -14.56
CA ILE A 152 -10.08 28.98 -15.59
C ILE A 152 -11.30 28.22 -15.06
N THR A 153 -12.45 28.50 -15.62
CA THR A 153 -13.74 27.88 -15.22
C THR A 153 -14.03 26.55 -15.94
N ASP A 154 -13.40 26.33 -17.11
CA ASP A 154 -13.46 25.09 -17.86
C ASP A 154 -12.03 24.65 -18.19
N GLY A 155 -11.67 23.43 -17.76
CA GLY A 155 -10.33 22.88 -17.97
C GLY A 155 -9.87 22.88 -19.43
N GLN A 156 -10.79 22.81 -20.39
CA GLN A 156 -10.47 22.86 -21.81
C GLN A 156 -9.93 24.24 -22.26
N GLN A 157 -10.16 25.31 -21.50
CA GLN A 157 -9.60 26.63 -21.77
C GLN A 157 -8.08 26.64 -21.78
N ILE A 158 -7.45 25.72 -21.03
CA ILE A 158 -5.98 25.56 -21.01
C ILE A 158 -5.39 25.26 -22.39
N GLN A 159 -6.15 24.65 -23.29
CA GLN A 159 -5.70 24.36 -24.66
C GLN A 159 -5.50 25.63 -25.51
N LYS A 160 -6.12 26.73 -25.12
CA LYS A 160 -6.05 28.03 -25.85
C LYS A 160 -4.90 28.92 -25.36
N LEU A 161 -4.24 28.52 -24.24
CA LEU A 161 -3.13 29.27 -23.67
C LEU A 161 -1.83 29.03 -24.47
N SER A 162 -0.87 29.94 -24.31
CA SER A 162 0.49 29.72 -24.79
C SER A 162 1.10 28.46 -24.15
N LYS A 163 2.14 27.90 -24.77
CA LYS A 163 2.83 26.74 -24.25
C LYS A 163 3.38 27.00 -22.85
N GLU A 164 3.94 28.16 -22.63
CA GLU A 164 4.57 28.59 -21.39
C GLU A 164 3.54 28.68 -20.27
N GLU A 165 2.41 29.36 -20.50
CA GLU A 165 1.33 29.49 -19.50
C GLU A 165 0.71 28.14 -19.17
N ARG A 166 0.41 27.34 -20.19
CA ARG A 166 -0.13 26.00 -20.03
C ARG A 166 0.77 25.11 -19.18
N ASP A 167 2.08 25.09 -19.49
CA ASP A 167 3.05 24.22 -18.83
C ASP A 167 3.25 24.66 -17.36
N VAL A 168 3.16 25.95 -17.03
CA VAL A 168 3.17 26.47 -15.65
C VAL A 168 1.95 25.97 -14.87
N ILE A 169 0.75 26.05 -15.45
CA ILE A 169 -0.47 25.57 -14.78
C ILE A 169 -0.42 24.07 -14.56
N LEU A 170 -0.03 23.30 -15.59
CA LEU A 170 0.13 21.84 -15.46
C LEU A 170 1.17 21.47 -14.40
N ALA A 171 2.28 22.21 -14.33
CA ALA A 171 3.31 22.03 -13.34
C ALA A 171 2.80 22.28 -11.91
N ALA A 172 2.03 23.35 -11.71
CA ALA A 172 1.43 23.67 -10.41
C ALA A 172 0.47 22.57 -9.94
N LEU A 173 -0.39 22.06 -10.83
CA LEU A 173 -1.32 20.99 -10.50
C LEU A 173 -0.62 19.64 -10.25
N LEU A 174 0.42 19.32 -11.03
CA LEU A 174 1.23 18.11 -10.85
C LEU A 174 2.00 18.12 -9.53
N ARG A 175 2.55 19.26 -9.10
CA ARG A 175 3.19 19.42 -7.77
C ARG A 175 2.22 19.21 -6.62
N ARG A 176 0.93 19.39 -6.84
CA ARG A 176 -0.15 19.11 -5.87
C ARG A 176 -0.75 17.71 -6.07
N HIS A 177 -0.02 16.83 -6.74
CA HIS A 177 -0.39 15.44 -6.94
C HIS A 177 -1.64 15.19 -7.80
N ALA A 178 -1.98 16.14 -8.72
CA ALA A 178 -2.94 15.85 -9.78
C ALA A 178 -2.38 14.80 -10.74
N GLY A 179 -3.17 13.76 -11.03
CA GLY A 179 -2.74 12.65 -11.88
C GLY A 179 -2.66 13.01 -13.37
N VAL A 180 -1.65 12.50 -14.09
CA VAL A 180 -1.49 12.73 -15.54
C VAL A 180 -2.75 12.38 -16.34
N ARG A 181 -3.39 11.22 -16.05
CA ARG A 181 -4.64 10.82 -16.71
C ARG A 181 -5.82 11.68 -16.29
N GLN A 182 -5.83 12.17 -15.07
CA GLN A 182 -6.85 13.09 -14.58
C GLN A 182 -6.77 14.42 -15.31
N LEU A 183 -5.58 15.01 -15.38
CA LEU A 183 -5.36 16.25 -16.12
C LEU A 183 -5.68 16.08 -17.61
N GLN A 184 -5.31 14.96 -18.24
CA GLN A 184 -5.71 14.67 -19.62
C GLN A 184 -7.24 14.71 -19.80
N ARG A 185 -7.97 14.08 -18.90
CA ARG A 185 -9.44 14.03 -18.95
C ARG A 185 -10.09 15.38 -18.71
N LEU A 186 -9.60 16.15 -17.74
CA LEU A 186 -10.18 17.44 -17.36
C LEU A 186 -9.81 18.57 -18.34
N THR A 187 -8.61 18.52 -18.92
CA THR A 187 -8.09 19.61 -19.77
C THR A 187 -8.10 19.30 -21.26
N GLY A 188 -8.24 18.03 -21.63
CA GLY A 188 -8.12 17.58 -23.02
C GLY A 188 -6.70 17.62 -23.59
N ILE A 189 -5.69 17.95 -22.78
CA ILE A 189 -4.29 17.99 -23.22
C ILE A 189 -3.73 16.58 -23.32
N GLY A 190 -3.00 16.29 -24.38
CA GLY A 190 -2.43 14.97 -24.63
C GLY A 190 -1.49 14.50 -23.51
N LYS A 191 -1.61 13.22 -23.13
CA LYS A 191 -0.82 12.57 -22.07
C LYS A 191 0.69 12.83 -22.19
N ASN A 192 1.22 12.78 -23.41
CA ASN A 192 2.67 12.97 -23.64
C ASN A 192 3.15 14.37 -23.25
N ILE A 193 2.33 15.39 -23.49
CA ILE A 193 2.63 16.77 -23.10
C ILE A 193 2.69 16.88 -21.58
N ILE A 194 1.65 16.38 -20.88
CA ILE A 194 1.57 16.41 -19.42
C ILE A 194 2.72 15.59 -18.79
N SER A 195 3.05 14.43 -19.36
CA SER A 195 4.17 13.60 -18.88
C SER A 195 5.53 14.28 -19.07
N ASN A 196 5.71 15.06 -20.13
CA ASN A 196 6.95 15.82 -20.34
C ASN A 196 7.08 16.94 -19.29
N VAL A 197 6.00 17.64 -18.99
CA VAL A 197 5.98 18.63 -17.90
C VAL A 197 6.30 17.97 -16.56
N SER A 198 5.71 16.80 -16.28
CA SER A 198 5.99 16.03 -15.05
C SER A 198 7.47 15.68 -14.90
N LYS A 199 8.15 15.25 -15.97
CA LYS A 199 9.59 14.91 -15.96
C LYS A 199 10.51 16.12 -15.73
N THR A 200 10.02 17.32 -15.97
CA THR A 200 10.81 18.56 -15.76
C THR A 200 10.70 19.06 -14.33
N ILE A 201 9.72 18.55 -13.56
CA ILE A 201 9.44 18.98 -12.17
C ILE A 201 10.11 18.05 -11.16
N PHE A 202 10.21 16.76 -11.47
CA PHE A 202 10.78 15.69 -10.67
C PHE A 202 12.02 15.09 -11.34
#